data_518e8547c2136211d2d09ed302647798
#
_entry.id   518e8547c2136211d2d09ed302647798
#
_cell.length_a   1.000
_cell.length_b   1.000
_cell.length_c   1.000
_cell.angle_alpha   90.00
_cell.angle_beta   90.00
_cell.angle_gamma   90.00
#
_symmetry.space_group_name_H-M   'P 1'
#
loop_
_entity.id
_entity.type
_entity.pdbx_description
1 polymer ?
#
loop_
_entity_poly.entity_id
_entity_poly.type
_entity_poly.pdbx_seq_one_letter_code
_entity_poly.pdbx_strand_id
1 'polypeptide(L)'
;MKNGLLFENGELIYYKDDRPYHAGAIEHQGAIYYINSRGRAVKGEYIVHGTMTNGLLERGTYTFDDDHKLIKGSFIPPKKKKRSRKGKQFGYLAAACCAVLAVSLLWFVSYRMDNRAYPQPSGSSRPAAGISLPEFEEEVLLCSTAARQADEGVRSIASAVAEGDPYRSFVFRYLLRGESGILQLGEREDLADGAVYTLSHEESVLTIDNLKTGTTYYYCVTVGEQEYTGSFTTARAARFVRIPGAVNTRDIGGYRTLDGKVVKQGLLIRGSELDGLVAESYLLPEADVAGVRETFGFVCDLDLRSEDLDNGSGSRLGGDVKHEFFGAPSYGEIFQEAYQPSLRRIFTALADRENYPMYLHCTHGADRTGTIVFLLQGVLNMSEEDMLREYRRSGYVYRQFVDSDALDVIAEGLAACEGDTLQEKIVTYLTGVVGVQESEIESIREIFLEDPQ
;
A
#
# COMPACT_ATOMS: atom_id res chain seq x y z
N MET A 1 -31.42 -20.55 8.95
CA MET A 1 -30.64 -19.38 8.49
C MET A 1 -30.73 -18.32 9.57
N LYS A 2 -29.58 -18.01 10.22
CA LYS A 2 -29.54 -17.01 11.30
C LYS A 2 -29.37 -15.63 10.66
N ASN A 3 -30.26 -14.70 10.97
CA ASN A 3 -30.19 -13.32 10.54
C ASN A 3 -30.64 -12.40 11.67
N GLY A 4 -29.99 -11.26 11.84
CA GLY A 4 -30.28 -10.28 12.87
C GLY A 4 -29.60 -10.55 14.20
N LEU A 5 -30.08 -9.93 15.26
CA LEU A 5 -29.49 -9.94 16.60
C LEU A 5 -29.98 -11.14 17.39
N LEU A 6 -29.06 -12.03 17.76
CA LEU A 6 -29.34 -13.28 18.49
C LEU A 6 -28.47 -13.38 19.75
N PHE A 7 -29.04 -13.93 20.84
CA PHE A 7 -28.29 -14.17 22.07
C PHE A 7 -27.82 -15.62 22.10
N GLU A 8 -26.47 -15.83 22.12
CA GLU A 8 -25.86 -17.15 22.11
C GLU A 8 -24.63 -17.18 23.03
N ASN A 9 -24.51 -18.23 23.82
CA ASN A 9 -23.37 -18.46 24.72
C ASN A 9 -23.04 -17.27 25.66
N GLY A 10 -24.04 -16.52 26.08
CA GLY A 10 -23.86 -15.35 26.96
C GLY A 10 -23.51 -14.05 26.23
N GLU A 11 -23.53 -14.05 24.91
CA GLU A 11 -23.20 -12.89 24.07
C GLU A 11 -24.33 -12.55 23.12
N LEU A 12 -24.48 -11.28 22.80
CA LEU A 12 -25.44 -10.80 21.81
C LEU A 12 -24.70 -10.59 20.49
N ILE A 13 -25.02 -11.43 19.48
CA ILE A 13 -24.31 -11.51 18.20
C ILE A 13 -25.26 -11.12 17.08
N TYR A 14 -24.79 -10.29 16.15
CA TYR A 14 -25.54 -9.94 14.95
C TYR A 14 -25.10 -10.85 13.79
N TYR A 15 -26.07 -11.56 13.22
CA TYR A 15 -25.87 -12.48 12.10
C TYR A 15 -26.41 -11.92 10.79
N LYS A 16 -25.68 -12.19 9.72
CA LYS A 16 -26.11 -12.05 8.33
C LYS A 16 -25.77 -13.35 7.62
N ASP A 17 -26.78 -14.05 7.10
CA ASP A 17 -26.64 -15.30 6.36
C ASP A 17 -25.83 -16.39 7.11
N ASP A 18 -26.23 -16.67 8.35
CA ASP A 18 -25.64 -17.62 9.30
C ASP A 18 -24.22 -17.25 9.83
N ARG A 19 -23.69 -16.07 9.50
CA ARG A 19 -22.37 -15.62 9.97
C ARG A 19 -22.44 -14.39 10.86
N PRO A 20 -21.61 -14.29 11.91
CA PRO A 20 -21.44 -13.04 12.64
C PRO A 20 -21.04 -11.91 11.70
N TYR A 21 -21.73 -10.78 11.77
CA TYR A 21 -21.55 -9.67 10.83
C TYR A 21 -21.30 -8.34 11.55
N HIS A 22 -20.25 -7.62 11.16
CA HIS A 22 -19.94 -6.28 11.67
C HIS A 22 -20.89 -5.26 11.07
N ALA A 23 -21.93 -4.91 11.81
CA ALA A 23 -22.97 -4.00 11.34
C ALA A 23 -22.78 -2.54 11.80
N GLY A 24 -21.86 -2.25 12.75
CA GLY A 24 -21.73 -0.93 13.35
C GLY A 24 -22.96 -0.57 14.19
N ALA A 25 -23.43 0.68 14.13
CA ALA A 25 -24.66 1.09 14.82
C ALA A 25 -25.90 0.52 14.10
N ILE A 26 -26.75 -0.17 14.84
CA ILE A 26 -28.01 -0.70 14.35
C ILE A 26 -29.15 -0.31 15.29
N GLU A 27 -30.36 -0.16 14.75
CA GLU A 27 -31.58 -0.04 15.53
C GLU A 27 -32.35 -1.37 15.49
N HIS A 28 -32.67 -1.91 16.66
CA HIS A 28 -33.43 -3.12 16.79
C HIS A 28 -34.46 -2.97 17.95
N GLN A 29 -35.75 -3.22 17.68
CA GLN A 29 -36.82 -3.10 18.67
C GLN A 29 -36.84 -1.76 19.44
N GLY A 30 -36.53 -0.65 18.75
CA GLY A 30 -36.54 0.70 19.32
C GLY A 30 -35.34 1.03 20.23
N ALA A 31 -34.31 0.17 20.30
CA ALA A 31 -33.05 0.41 20.96
C ALA A 31 -31.89 0.42 19.95
N ILE A 32 -30.85 1.21 20.24
CA ILE A 32 -29.64 1.28 19.43
C ILE A 32 -28.58 0.39 20.06
N TYR A 33 -27.94 -0.41 19.22
CA TYR A 33 -26.82 -1.28 19.56
C TYR A 33 -25.62 -0.89 18.69
N TYR A 34 -24.41 -1.19 19.15
CA TYR A 34 -23.22 -1.10 18.31
C TYR A 34 -22.57 -2.47 18.18
N ILE A 35 -22.43 -2.94 16.95
CA ILE A 35 -21.90 -4.25 16.63
C ILE A 35 -20.44 -4.09 16.20
N ASN A 36 -19.52 -4.66 16.96
CA ASN A 36 -18.07 -4.57 16.71
C ASN A 36 -17.62 -5.46 15.53
N SER A 37 -16.34 -5.41 15.22
CA SER A 37 -15.73 -6.18 14.11
C SER A 37 -15.87 -7.71 14.24
N ARG A 38 -16.22 -8.22 15.42
CA ARG A 38 -16.46 -9.65 15.66
C ARG A 38 -17.96 -10.03 15.57
N GLY A 39 -18.78 -9.12 15.10
CA GLY A 39 -20.24 -9.33 15.04
C GLY A 39 -20.95 -9.27 16.39
N ARG A 40 -20.29 -8.84 17.48
CA ARG A 40 -20.81 -8.83 18.85
C ARG A 40 -21.27 -7.44 19.25
N ALA A 41 -22.42 -7.36 19.94
CA ALA A 41 -22.89 -6.12 20.53
C ALA A 41 -21.98 -5.72 21.71
N VAL A 42 -21.60 -4.45 21.79
CA VAL A 42 -20.69 -3.93 22.82
C VAL A 42 -21.43 -3.62 24.12
N LYS A 43 -20.68 -3.60 25.24
CA LYS A 43 -21.13 -3.18 26.58
C LYS A 43 -20.19 -2.12 27.15
N GLY A 44 -20.68 -1.34 28.11
CA GLY A 44 -19.88 -0.32 28.79
C GLY A 44 -19.52 0.84 27.88
N GLU A 45 -18.44 1.55 28.20
CA GLU A 45 -17.94 2.65 27.38
C GLU A 45 -17.29 2.11 26.10
N TYR A 46 -17.71 2.68 24.96
CA TYR A 46 -17.20 2.28 23.66
C TYR A 46 -17.01 3.48 22.74
N ILE A 47 -15.90 3.52 22.00
CA ILE A 47 -15.60 4.58 21.04
C ILE A 47 -16.21 4.20 19.68
N VAL A 48 -17.21 4.94 19.27
CA VAL A 48 -17.83 4.80 17.95
C VAL A 48 -17.05 5.62 16.93
N HIS A 49 -16.47 4.94 15.96
CA HIS A 49 -15.74 5.56 14.86
C HIS A 49 -16.68 6.00 13.72
N GLY A 50 -16.33 7.10 13.05
CA GLY A 50 -17.22 7.77 12.10
C GLY A 50 -17.72 6.95 10.89
N THR A 51 -17.04 5.85 10.56
CA THR A 51 -17.38 5.02 9.38
C THR A 51 -18.51 4.02 9.61
N MET A 52 -18.84 3.72 10.88
CA MET A 52 -19.80 2.67 11.24
C MET A 52 -20.96 3.20 12.10
N THR A 53 -21.29 4.46 11.92
CA THR A 53 -22.39 5.12 12.64
C THR A 53 -23.76 4.85 12.01
N ASN A 54 -23.79 4.47 10.75
CA ASN A 54 -24.99 4.20 9.94
C ASN A 54 -26.05 5.32 10.03
N GLY A 55 -25.62 6.55 10.31
CA GLY A 55 -26.52 7.70 10.53
C GLY A 55 -27.27 7.69 11.86
N LEU A 56 -27.08 6.68 12.70
CA LEU A 56 -27.74 6.52 14.00
C LEU A 56 -26.96 7.16 15.15
N LEU A 57 -25.63 7.24 15.02
CA LEU A 57 -24.72 7.80 16.03
C LEU A 57 -23.77 8.81 15.39
N GLU A 58 -23.19 9.70 16.19
CA GLU A 58 -22.06 10.54 15.78
C GLU A 58 -20.75 9.87 16.22
N ARG A 59 -19.63 10.33 15.68
CA ARG A 59 -18.31 9.90 16.17
C ARG A 59 -18.10 10.39 17.60
N GLY A 60 -17.82 9.48 18.54
CA GLY A 60 -17.57 9.82 19.95
C GLY A 60 -17.62 8.61 20.85
N THR A 61 -17.54 8.84 22.16
CA THR A 61 -17.66 7.78 23.16
C THR A 61 -19.11 7.68 23.63
N TYR A 62 -19.61 6.47 23.73
CA TYR A 62 -20.96 6.14 24.19
C TYR A 62 -20.89 5.08 25.28
N THR A 63 -21.93 5.00 26.12
CA THR A 63 -22.10 3.94 27.09
C THR A 63 -23.27 3.05 26.69
N PHE A 64 -23.04 1.75 26.70
CA PHE A 64 -24.05 0.71 26.47
C PHE A 64 -24.31 -0.04 27.78
N ASP A 65 -25.56 -0.34 28.08
CA ASP A 65 -25.96 -1.04 29.31
C ASP A 65 -25.62 -2.54 29.28
N ASP A 66 -26.00 -3.26 30.35
CA ASP A 66 -25.76 -4.69 30.45
C ASP A 66 -26.54 -5.51 29.42
N ASP A 67 -27.62 -4.96 28.86
CA ASP A 67 -28.38 -5.52 27.76
C ASP A 67 -27.84 -5.11 26.40
N HIS A 68 -26.66 -4.48 26.34
CA HIS A 68 -25.99 -3.94 25.14
C HIS A 68 -26.71 -2.77 24.45
N LYS A 69 -27.69 -2.14 25.10
CA LYS A 69 -28.46 -1.03 24.57
C LYS A 69 -27.76 0.29 24.85
N LEU A 70 -27.80 1.21 23.88
CA LEU A 70 -27.28 2.55 24.08
C LEU A 70 -28.01 3.28 25.22
N ILE A 71 -27.27 3.77 26.19
CA ILE A 71 -27.78 4.66 27.25
C ILE A 71 -27.95 6.06 26.63
N LYS A 72 -29.20 6.53 26.58
CA LYS A 72 -29.52 7.88 26.05
C LYS A 72 -28.79 8.97 26.83
N GLY A 73 -28.15 9.88 26.10
CA GLY A 73 -27.41 11.01 26.68
C GLY A 73 -25.97 10.69 27.14
N SER A 74 -25.50 9.44 26.91
CA SER A 74 -24.12 9.05 27.27
C SER A 74 -23.06 9.55 26.28
N PHE A 75 -23.43 10.30 25.26
CA PHE A 75 -22.50 10.81 24.23
C PHE A 75 -21.46 11.75 24.81
N ILE A 76 -20.18 11.41 24.61
CA ILE A 76 -19.03 12.26 24.90
C ILE A 76 -18.35 12.57 23.57
N PRO A 77 -18.35 13.84 23.12
CA PRO A 77 -17.69 14.21 21.87
C PRO A 77 -16.18 14.02 21.97
N PRO A 78 -15.49 13.73 20.87
CA PRO A 78 -14.04 13.59 20.86
C PRO A 78 -13.39 14.90 21.32
N LYS A 79 -12.40 14.81 22.21
CA LYS A 79 -11.69 16.00 22.73
C LYS A 79 -11.08 16.76 21.57
N LYS A 80 -11.55 18.00 21.34
CA LYS A 80 -10.90 18.93 20.39
C LYS A 80 -9.49 19.20 20.90
N LYS A 81 -8.43 18.80 20.18
CA LYS A 81 -7.07 19.25 20.47
C LYS A 81 -7.08 20.78 20.49
N LYS A 82 -6.78 21.41 21.63
CA LYS A 82 -6.64 22.88 21.75
C LYS A 82 -5.49 23.30 20.83
N ARG A 83 -5.81 23.88 19.68
CA ARG A 83 -4.84 24.67 18.90
C ARG A 83 -4.36 25.80 19.80
N SER A 84 -3.09 25.79 20.18
CA SER A 84 -2.46 26.89 20.89
C SER A 84 -2.57 28.14 20.01
N ARG A 85 -3.34 29.11 20.45
CA ARG A 85 -3.37 30.43 19.86
C ARG A 85 -2.02 31.12 20.19
N LYS A 86 -1.02 30.97 19.32
CA LYS A 86 0.03 32.01 19.22
C LYS A 86 -0.52 33.07 18.29
N GLY A 87 -0.86 34.18 18.89
CA GLY A 87 -1.53 35.29 18.23
C GLY A 87 -0.60 36.21 17.44
N LYS A 88 -1.20 36.85 16.48
CA LYS A 88 -0.84 38.12 15.87
C LYS A 88 0.57 38.28 15.28
N GLN A 89 0.77 37.70 14.10
CA GLN A 89 1.78 38.15 13.11
C GLN A 89 1.33 37.84 11.66
N PHE A 90 0.03 37.85 11.38
CA PHE A 90 -0.52 37.39 10.10
C PHE A 90 -0.71 38.46 9.01
N GLY A 91 -0.35 39.74 9.29
CA GLY A 91 -0.51 40.80 8.30
C GLY A 91 0.60 40.87 7.24
N TYR A 92 1.81 40.41 7.53
CA TYR A 92 2.96 40.48 6.62
C TYR A 92 3.25 39.16 5.88
N LEU A 93 2.72 38.04 6.37
CA LEU A 93 2.92 36.72 5.72
C LEU A 93 2.03 36.56 4.46
N ALA A 94 0.83 37.14 4.45
CA ALA A 94 -0.06 37.05 3.28
C ALA A 94 0.52 37.73 2.03
N ALA A 95 1.20 38.86 2.18
CA ALA A 95 1.87 39.54 1.08
C ALA A 95 3.12 38.80 0.58
N ALA A 96 3.86 38.15 1.50
CA ALA A 96 5.01 37.33 1.16
C ALA A 96 4.59 36.02 0.43
N CYS A 97 3.49 35.38 0.86
CA CYS A 97 2.97 34.17 0.20
C CYS A 97 2.47 34.47 -1.24
N CYS A 98 1.85 35.61 -1.48
CA CYS A 98 1.46 35.99 -2.85
C CYS A 98 2.67 36.25 -3.75
N ALA A 99 3.75 36.82 -3.22
CA ALA A 99 4.98 37.06 -3.97
C ALA A 99 5.72 35.72 -4.28
N VAL A 100 5.74 34.78 -3.33
CA VAL A 100 6.34 33.45 -3.51
C VAL A 100 5.54 32.63 -4.50
N LEU A 101 4.20 32.69 -4.47
CA LEU A 101 3.34 32.02 -5.44
C LEU A 101 3.51 32.60 -6.86
N ALA A 102 3.68 33.90 -7.00
CA ALA A 102 3.94 34.53 -8.30
C ALA A 102 5.32 34.16 -8.85
N VAL A 103 6.35 34.09 -8.00
CA VAL A 103 7.69 33.64 -8.38
C VAL A 103 7.70 32.15 -8.69
N SER A 104 6.98 31.32 -7.92
CA SER A 104 6.84 29.89 -8.17
C SER A 104 6.09 29.60 -9.48
N LEU A 105 5.07 30.41 -9.81
CA LEU A 105 4.34 30.28 -11.07
C LEU A 105 5.21 30.71 -12.27
N LEU A 106 6.00 31.78 -12.14
CA LEU A 106 6.96 32.19 -13.16
C LEU A 106 8.10 31.20 -13.31
N TRP A 107 8.58 30.61 -12.21
CA TRP A 107 9.59 29.56 -12.22
C TRP A 107 9.03 28.26 -12.82
N PHE A 108 7.79 27.88 -12.51
CA PHE A 108 7.11 26.72 -13.06
C PHE A 108 6.82 26.89 -14.57
N VAL A 109 6.48 28.10 -15.02
CA VAL A 109 6.32 28.41 -16.46
C VAL A 109 7.67 28.42 -17.17
N SER A 110 8.73 29.00 -16.59
CA SER A 110 10.09 28.91 -17.10
C SER A 110 10.63 27.48 -17.11
N TYR A 111 10.39 26.71 -16.02
CA TYR A 111 10.77 25.30 -15.93
C TYR A 111 10.07 24.44 -17.00
N ARG A 112 8.80 24.71 -17.30
CA ARG A 112 8.10 24.07 -18.42
C ARG A 112 8.60 24.52 -19.81
N MET A 113 9.14 25.72 -19.92
CA MET A 113 9.70 26.19 -21.18
C MET A 113 11.14 25.70 -21.42
N ASP A 114 11.94 25.54 -20.36
CA ASP A 114 13.32 25.04 -20.46
C ASP A 114 13.42 23.50 -20.54
N ASN A 115 12.45 22.77 -19.99
CA ASN A 115 12.40 21.28 -20.09
C ASN A 115 11.84 20.77 -21.43
N ARG A 116 11.65 21.63 -22.43
CA ARG A 116 11.38 21.19 -23.80
C ARG A 116 12.63 20.78 -24.59
N ALA A 117 13.81 20.89 -23.99
CA ALA A 117 15.06 20.41 -24.57
C ALA A 117 15.59 19.20 -23.83
N TYR A 118 14.99 18.03 -24.04
CA TYR A 118 15.71 16.78 -23.85
C TYR A 118 16.88 16.75 -24.86
N PRO A 119 18.09 16.36 -24.47
CA PRO A 119 19.16 16.18 -25.43
C PRO A 119 18.70 15.12 -26.44
N GLN A 120 18.59 15.51 -27.67
CA GLN A 120 18.36 14.60 -28.82
C GLN A 120 19.56 13.62 -28.81
N PRO A 121 19.34 12.31 -28.88
CA PRO A 121 20.45 11.39 -29.11
C PRO A 121 21.12 11.79 -30.45
N SER A 122 22.43 11.96 -30.42
CA SER A 122 23.24 12.27 -31.58
C SER A 122 23.33 11.06 -32.51
N GLY A 123 22.37 10.97 -33.41
CA GLY A 123 22.27 9.91 -34.38
C GLY A 123 21.09 10.22 -35.30
N SER A 124 21.22 11.23 -36.17
CA SER A 124 20.17 11.58 -37.10
C SER A 124 20.14 10.65 -38.30
N SER A 125 19.35 9.62 -38.24
CA SER A 125 18.67 9.13 -39.44
C SER A 125 17.24 9.68 -39.40
N ARG A 126 16.88 10.52 -40.38
CA ARG A 126 15.51 10.99 -40.57
C ARG A 126 14.62 9.74 -40.67
N PRO A 127 13.56 9.62 -39.88
CA PRO A 127 12.65 8.49 -40.00
C PRO A 127 12.03 8.49 -41.42
N ALA A 128 11.97 7.31 -42.01
CA ALA A 128 11.20 7.09 -43.24
C ALA A 128 9.75 7.51 -42.97
N ALA A 129 9.11 8.17 -43.92
CA ALA A 129 7.79 8.75 -43.78
C ALA A 129 6.76 7.71 -43.34
N GLY A 130 6.37 7.76 -42.06
CA GLY A 130 5.29 6.90 -41.56
C GLY A 130 5.31 6.51 -40.09
N ILE A 131 6.39 6.73 -39.37
CA ILE A 131 6.48 6.40 -37.94
C ILE A 131 6.88 7.65 -37.17
N SER A 132 6.04 8.09 -36.23
CA SER A 132 6.50 9.03 -35.20
C SER A 132 7.22 8.21 -34.11
N LEU A 133 8.40 8.67 -33.69
CA LEU A 133 9.10 8.05 -32.54
C LEU A 133 8.21 8.11 -31.34
N PRO A 134 8.21 7.04 -30.49
CA PRO A 134 7.37 6.97 -29.32
C PRO A 134 7.72 8.08 -28.34
N GLU A 135 6.70 8.79 -27.85
CA GLU A 135 6.81 9.67 -26.72
C GLU A 135 6.32 8.89 -25.49
N PHE A 136 7.21 8.71 -24.51
CA PHE A 136 6.85 8.15 -23.22
C PHE A 136 6.38 9.28 -22.30
N GLU A 137 5.13 9.24 -21.93
CA GLU A 137 4.54 10.11 -20.91
C GLU A 137 4.27 9.31 -19.66
N GLU A 138 4.74 9.81 -18.51
CA GLU A 138 4.39 9.24 -17.23
C GLU A 138 3.03 9.80 -16.77
N GLU A 139 2.00 8.98 -16.78
CA GLU A 139 0.69 9.33 -16.24
C GLU A 139 0.58 8.92 -14.77
N VAL A 140 0.33 9.93 -13.93
CA VAL A 140 0.05 9.72 -12.51
C VAL A 140 -1.43 9.43 -12.34
N LEU A 141 -1.78 8.16 -12.11
CA LEU A 141 -3.15 7.73 -11.85
C LEU A 141 -3.41 7.69 -10.34
N LEU A 142 -4.35 8.51 -9.89
CA LEU A 142 -4.89 8.40 -8.53
C LEU A 142 -5.67 7.09 -8.39
N CYS A 143 -5.28 6.35 -7.35
CA CYS A 143 -5.61 4.97 -7.17
C CYS A 143 -6.99 4.63 -6.74
N SER A 144 -7.41 3.50 -7.21
CA SER A 144 -8.50 2.61 -6.81
C SER A 144 -9.92 3.05 -7.16
N THR A 145 -10.76 2.04 -7.40
CA THR A 145 -12.21 2.18 -7.66
C THR A 145 -12.93 2.85 -6.48
N ALA A 146 -12.49 2.61 -5.24
CA ALA A 146 -13.02 3.26 -4.04
C ALA A 146 -12.64 4.76 -3.99
N ALA A 147 -11.46 5.12 -4.48
CA ALA A 147 -11.00 6.50 -4.58
C ALA A 147 -11.76 7.30 -5.66
N ARG A 148 -12.18 6.68 -6.75
CA ARG A 148 -13.01 7.33 -7.78
C ARG A 148 -14.41 7.69 -7.31
N GLN A 149 -14.95 7.00 -6.30
CA GLN A 149 -16.26 7.30 -5.72
C GLN A 149 -16.22 8.44 -4.68
N ALA A 150 -15.03 8.85 -4.23
CA ALA A 150 -14.82 9.91 -3.25
C ALA A 150 -14.05 11.11 -3.84
N ASP A 151 -14.39 11.55 -5.04
CA ASP A 151 -13.60 12.40 -5.95
C ASP A 151 -12.95 13.66 -5.33
N GLU A 152 -13.62 14.40 -4.46
CA GLU A 152 -13.03 15.58 -3.79
C GLU A 152 -12.16 15.21 -2.58
N GLY A 153 -12.50 14.16 -1.84
CA GLY A 153 -11.79 13.70 -0.66
C GLY A 153 -10.43 13.08 -0.97
N VAL A 154 -10.30 12.43 -2.11
CA VAL A 154 -9.08 11.73 -2.54
C VAL A 154 -7.99 12.68 -3.01
N ARG A 155 -8.33 13.72 -3.76
CA ARG A 155 -7.36 14.78 -4.14
C ARG A 155 -6.77 15.47 -2.91
N SER A 156 -7.59 15.70 -1.89
CA SER A 156 -7.17 16.28 -0.62
C SER A 156 -6.25 15.34 0.18
N ILE A 157 -6.48 14.02 0.12
CA ILE A 157 -5.66 13.02 0.80
C ILE A 157 -4.32 12.85 0.07
N ALA A 158 -4.33 12.72 -1.24
CA ALA A 158 -3.12 12.57 -2.05
C ALA A 158 -2.16 13.76 -1.85
N SER A 159 -2.68 14.98 -1.80
CA SER A 159 -1.87 16.18 -1.53
C SER A 159 -1.32 16.25 -0.10
N ALA A 160 -1.90 15.52 0.85
CA ALA A 160 -1.47 15.49 2.25
C ALA A 160 -0.44 14.39 2.54
N VAL A 161 -0.30 13.38 1.66
CA VAL A 161 0.59 12.25 1.89
C VAL A 161 1.98 12.47 1.29
N ALA A 162 2.12 12.83 0.07
CA ALA A 162 3.33 13.35 -0.57
C ALA A 162 3.06 13.60 -2.05
N GLU A 163 3.55 14.70 -2.60
CA GLU A 163 3.52 14.90 -4.05
C GLU A 163 4.35 13.81 -4.73
N GLY A 164 3.74 13.06 -5.64
CA GLY A 164 4.42 12.11 -6.50
C GLY A 164 4.41 10.63 -6.08
N ASP A 165 3.66 10.26 -5.04
CA ASP A 165 3.54 8.86 -4.58
C ASP A 165 2.36 8.04 -5.18
N PRO A 166 1.52 8.50 -6.11
CA PRO A 166 0.42 7.71 -6.65
C PRO A 166 0.89 6.62 -7.62
N TYR A 167 -0.05 5.76 -8.02
CA TYR A 167 0.17 4.78 -9.08
C TYR A 167 0.60 5.46 -10.36
N ARG A 168 1.61 4.90 -11.01
CA ARG A 168 2.19 5.42 -12.22
C ARG A 168 2.00 4.43 -13.34
N SER A 169 1.43 4.92 -14.46
CA SER A 169 1.37 4.20 -15.71
C SER A 169 2.24 4.93 -16.72
N PHE A 170 2.94 4.19 -17.56
CA PHE A 170 3.70 4.72 -18.66
C PHE A 170 2.85 4.62 -19.92
N VAL A 171 2.64 5.74 -20.57
CA VAL A 171 1.84 5.82 -21.79
C VAL A 171 2.78 5.90 -22.97
N PHE A 172 2.80 4.82 -23.74
CA PHE A 172 3.56 4.74 -24.98
C PHE A 172 2.66 5.14 -26.15
N ARG A 173 2.95 6.29 -26.78
CA ARG A 173 2.20 6.78 -27.94
C ARG A 173 2.93 6.42 -29.22
N TYR A 174 2.21 5.88 -30.20
CA TYR A 174 2.76 5.45 -31.45
C TYR A 174 1.76 5.65 -32.61
N LEU A 175 2.27 5.67 -33.83
CA LEU A 175 1.46 5.71 -35.04
C LEU A 175 2.03 4.73 -36.06
N LEU A 176 1.34 3.62 -36.27
CA LEU A 176 1.67 2.63 -37.29
C LEU A 176 0.75 2.79 -38.49
N ARG A 177 1.31 2.66 -39.70
CA ARG A 177 0.53 2.77 -40.96
C ARG A 177 0.43 1.41 -41.63
N GLY A 178 -0.67 0.69 -41.30
CA GLY A 178 -1.05 -0.54 -41.99
C GLY A 178 -0.36 -1.83 -41.56
N GLU A 179 0.65 -1.77 -40.68
CA GLU A 179 1.35 -2.92 -40.16
C GLU A 179 1.32 -2.89 -38.61
N SER A 180 1.20 -4.05 -37.99
CA SER A 180 1.38 -4.16 -36.56
C SER A 180 2.86 -4.21 -36.18
N GLY A 181 3.22 -3.77 -34.97
CA GLY A 181 4.58 -3.80 -34.48
C GLY A 181 4.68 -4.57 -33.16
N ILE A 182 5.91 -4.64 -32.68
CA ILE A 182 6.25 -5.26 -31.38
C ILE A 182 7.09 -4.24 -30.61
N LEU A 183 6.77 -4.02 -29.33
CA LEU A 183 7.62 -3.35 -28.36
C LEU A 183 8.21 -4.39 -27.42
N GLN A 184 9.53 -4.49 -27.35
CA GLN A 184 10.24 -5.12 -26.24
C GLN A 184 10.68 -4.06 -25.25
N LEU A 185 10.49 -4.32 -23.95
CA LEU A 185 10.85 -3.41 -22.86
C LEU A 185 11.46 -4.20 -21.72
N GLY A 186 12.68 -3.86 -21.30
CA GLY A 186 13.39 -4.55 -20.22
C GLY A 186 14.33 -3.63 -19.45
N GLU A 187 14.87 -4.10 -18.35
CA GLU A 187 15.85 -3.39 -17.51
C GLU A 187 17.30 -3.57 -18.04
N ARG A 188 17.52 -4.54 -18.92
CA ARG A 188 18.81 -4.81 -19.55
C ARG A 188 18.86 -4.23 -20.96
N GLU A 189 20.02 -3.69 -21.34
CA GLU A 189 20.24 -3.12 -22.67
C GLU A 189 20.11 -4.16 -23.79
N ASP A 190 20.43 -5.44 -23.49
CA ASP A 190 20.30 -6.56 -24.44
C ASP A 190 18.85 -7.10 -24.53
N LEU A 191 17.92 -6.55 -23.74
CA LEU A 191 16.51 -6.94 -23.66
C LEU A 191 16.28 -8.43 -23.36
N ALA A 192 17.27 -9.12 -22.76
CA ALA A 192 17.15 -10.54 -22.43
C ALA A 192 16.06 -10.82 -21.36
N ASP A 193 15.69 -9.81 -20.60
CA ASP A 193 14.61 -9.79 -19.59
C ASP A 193 13.35 -9.07 -20.10
N GLY A 194 13.33 -8.68 -21.37
CA GLY A 194 12.31 -7.76 -21.91
C GLY A 194 10.93 -8.39 -22.04
N ALA A 195 9.91 -7.72 -21.47
CA ALA A 195 8.51 -7.99 -21.74
C ALA A 195 8.18 -7.60 -23.19
N VAL A 196 7.27 -8.34 -23.83
CA VAL A 196 6.89 -8.16 -25.23
C VAL A 196 5.44 -7.68 -25.31
N TYR A 197 5.22 -6.57 -26.00
CA TYR A 197 3.91 -5.97 -26.23
C TYR A 197 3.61 -5.89 -27.72
N THR A 198 2.39 -6.27 -28.13
CA THR A 198 1.94 -6.10 -29.49
C THR A 198 1.42 -4.66 -29.70
N LEU A 199 1.90 -4.00 -30.74
CA LEU A 199 1.43 -2.68 -31.16
C LEU A 199 0.48 -2.85 -32.34
N SER A 200 -0.81 -2.59 -32.14
CA SER A 200 -1.81 -2.64 -33.21
C SER A 200 -1.78 -1.36 -34.08
N HIS A 201 -1.93 -1.49 -35.38
CA HIS A 201 -2.08 -0.33 -36.24
C HIS A 201 -3.43 0.39 -36.07
N GLU A 202 -4.39 -0.23 -35.43
CA GLU A 202 -5.70 0.35 -35.11
C GLU A 202 -5.67 1.20 -33.83
N GLU A 203 -4.63 1.07 -33.04
CA GLU A 203 -4.41 1.80 -31.80
C GLU A 203 -3.24 2.77 -31.94
N SER A 204 -3.17 3.75 -31.07
CA SER A 204 -2.09 4.73 -31.02
C SER A 204 -1.48 4.88 -29.64
N VAL A 205 -1.95 4.09 -28.68
CA VAL A 205 -1.55 4.18 -27.28
C VAL A 205 -1.45 2.79 -26.68
N LEU A 206 -0.34 2.51 -26.00
CA LEU A 206 -0.16 1.38 -25.10
C LEU A 206 0.12 1.91 -23.71
N THR A 207 -0.62 1.44 -22.72
CA THR A 207 -0.38 1.76 -21.31
C THR A 207 0.35 0.61 -20.65
N ILE A 208 1.47 0.92 -20.00
CA ILE A 208 2.31 -0.06 -19.28
C ILE A 208 2.28 0.29 -17.81
N ASP A 209 1.72 -0.60 -17.01
CA ASP A 209 1.62 -0.47 -15.57
C ASP A 209 2.76 -1.21 -14.85
N ASN A 210 2.94 -0.91 -13.56
CA ASN A 210 3.76 -1.70 -12.65
C ASN A 210 5.28 -1.68 -12.91
N LEU A 211 5.80 -0.74 -13.68
CA LEU A 211 7.24 -0.57 -13.83
C LEU A 211 7.89 -0.24 -12.47
N LYS A 212 9.15 -0.64 -12.28
CA LYS A 212 9.94 -0.23 -11.12
C LYS A 212 10.23 1.27 -11.19
N THR A 213 10.36 1.91 -10.04
CA THR A 213 10.65 3.34 -9.91
C THR A 213 12.15 3.58 -9.77
N GLY A 214 12.65 4.73 -10.27
CA GLY A 214 14.07 5.07 -10.27
C GLY A 214 14.93 4.11 -11.09
N THR A 215 14.33 3.43 -12.07
CA THR A 215 14.93 2.34 -12.87
C THR A 215 15.04 2.76 -14.33
N THR A 216 16.16 2.45 -14.97
CA THR A 216 16.33 2.65 -16.41
C THR A 216 15.80 1.45 -17.15
N TYR A 217 14.91 1.72 -18.12
CA TYR A 217 14.37 0.74 -19.05
C TYR A 217 14.92 0.98 -20.44
N TYR A 218 15.25 -0.10 -21.13
CA TYR A 218 15.62 -0.13 -22.54
C TYR A 218 14.47 -0.68 -23.35
N TYR A 219 14.32 -0.21 -24.57
CA TYR A 219 13.26 -0.69 -25.46
C TYR A 219 13.74 -0.88 -26.90
N CYS A 220 13.07 -1.81 -27.58
CA CYS A 220 13.16 -1.97 -29.03
C CYS A 220 11.74 -2.07 -29.60
N VAL A 221 11.44 -1.20 -30.57
CA VAL A 221 10.21 -1.27 -31.37
C VAL A 221 10.55 -1.83 -32.73
N THR A 222 9.93 -2.95 -33.10
CA THR A 222 10.09 -3.59 -34.40
C THR A 222 8.81 -3.45 -35.21
N VAL A 223 8.91 -2.92 -36.44
CA VAL A 223 7.81 -2.80 -37.41
C VAL A 223 8.30 -3.28 -38.75
N GLY A 224 7.82 -4.39 -39.24
CA GLY A 224 8.37 -5.05 -40.41
C GLY A 224 9.84 -5.40 -40.22
N GLU A 225 10.72 -4.87 -41.08
CA GLU A 225 12.19 -5.03 -40.99
C GLU A 225 12.88 -3.88 -40.27
N GLN A 226 12.13 -2.91 -39.74
CA GLN A 226 12.70 -1.72 -39.09
C GLN A 226 12.70 -1.87 -37.56
N GLU A 227 13.81 -1.47 -36.93
CA GLU A 227 13.98 -1.46 -35.48
C GLU A 227 14.30 -0.04 -34.99
N TYR A 228 13.69 0.31 -33.84
CA TYR A 228 13.88 1.57 -33.15
C TYR A 228 14.19 1.30 -31.69
N THR A 229 15.38 1.64 -31.26
CA THR A 229 15.85 1.39 -29.88
C THR A 229 15.99 2.68 -29.11
N GLY A 230 15.88 2.59 -27.79
CA GLY A 230 16.10 3.69 -26.88
C GLY A 230 16.00 3.26 -25.42
N SER A 231 16.05 4.25 -24.53
CA SER A 231 15.91 4.04 -23.10
C SER A 231 15.24 5.23 -22.43
N PHE A 232 14.65 5.00 -21.27
CA PHE A 232 14.13 6.04 -20.38
C PHE A 232 14.33 5.60 -18.93
N THR A 233 14.34 6.56 -17.99
CA THR A 233 14.46 6.28 -16.57
C THR A 233 13.19 6.76 -15.86
N THR A 234 12.58 5.86 -15.10
CA THR A 234 11.39 6.17 -14.31
C THR A 234 11.74 7.09 -13.14
N ALA A 235 10.80 7.94 -12.72
CA ALA A 235 11.02 8.82 -11.58
C ALA A 235 11.22 8.03 -10.27
N ARG A 236 12.04 8.56 -9.36
CA ARG A 236 12.20 8.00 -8.02
C ARG A 236 10.97 8.34 -7.18
N ALA A 237 10.22 7.33 -6.78
CA ALA A 237 9.04 7.45 -5.94
C ALA A 237 8.76 6.10 -5.26
N ALA A 238 7.79 6.06 -4.34
CA ALA A 238 7.26 4.79 -3.88
C ALA A 238 6.58 4.07 -5.04
N ARG A 239 6.86 2.78 -5.16
CA ARG A 239 6.29 1.94 -6.20
C ARG A 239 4.92 1.42 -5.78
N PHE A 240 3.86 2.13 -6.14
CA PHE A 240 2.52 1.58 -6.09
C PHE A 240 2.31 0.65 -7.28
N VAL A 241 1.64 -0.48 -7.04
CA VAL A 241 1.39 -1.48 -8.07
C VAL A 241 -0.10 -1.72 -8.24
N ARG A 242 -0.52 -2.00 -9.46
CA ARG A 242 -1.91 -2.28 -9.79
C ARG A 242 -2.13 -3.79 -9.83
N ILE A 243 -2.96 -4.29 -8.91
CA ILE A 243 -3.46 -5.65 -8.89
C ILE A 243 -4.99 -5.56 -8.90
N PRO A 244 -5.67 -6.12 -9.91
CA PRO A 244 -7.14 -6.07 -9.99
C PRO A 244 -7.80 -6.62 -8.71
N GLY A 245 -8.78 -5.90 -8.20
CA GLY A 245 -9.49 -6.27 -6.97
C GLY A 245 -8.72 -6.01 -5.68
N ALA A 246 -7.42 -5.75 -5.71
CA ALA A 246 -6.66 -5.38 -4.52
C ALA A 246 -6.57 -3.86 -4.35
N VAL A 247 -6.38 -3.43 -3.11
CA VAL A 247 -6.15 -2.04 -2.75
C VAL A 247 -4.94 -1.92 -1.83
N ASN A 248 -4.43 -0.70 -1.65
CA ASN A 248 -3.29 -0.41 -0.79
C ASN A 248 -2.01 -1.18 -1.20
N THR A 249 -1.93 -1.55 -2.48
CA THR A 249 -0.88 -2.39 -3.04
C THR A 249 0.34 -1.58 -3.42
N ARG A 250 1.50 -1.96 -2.89
CA ARG A 250 2.78 -1.32 -3.17
C ARG A 250 3.97 -2.21 -2.83
N ASP A 251 5.07 -1.92 -3.49
CA ASP A 251 6.38 -2.50 -3.21
C ASP A 251 6.99 -1.84 -1.97
N ILE A 252 7.65 -2.59 -1.13
CA ILE A 252 8.43 -2.04 -0.02
C ILE A 252 9.86 -1.65 -0.42
N GLY A 253 10.25 -1.92 -1.67
CA GLY A 253 11.56 -1.62 -2.22
C GLY A 253 11.71 -0.18 -2.74
N GLY A 254 12.92 0.13 -3.21
CA GLY A 254 13.27 1.45 -3.77
C GLY A 254 13.76 2.48 -2.76
N TYR A 255 13.73 2.17 -1.47
CA TYR A 255 14.22 3.04 -0.41
C TYR A 255 15.74 2.91 -0.21
N ARG A 256 16.37 3.97 0.29
CA ARG A 256 17.74 3.92 0.77
C ARG A 256 17.77 3.65 2.27
N THR A 257 18.72 2.83 2.68
CA THR A 257 19.02 2.54 4.08
C THR A 257 19.95 3.61 4.66
N LEU A 258 20.06 3.66 5.99
CA LEU A 258 20.95 4.62 6.69
C LEU A 258 22.43 4.38 6.38
N ASP A 259 22.82 3.15 6.04
CA ASP A 259 24.17 2.75 5.61
C ASP A 259 24.38 2.86 4.09
N GLY A 260 23.40 3.42 3.35
CA GLY A 260 23.53 3.78 1.94
C GLY A 260 23.17 2.70 0.94
N LYS A 261 22.80 1.50 1.38
CA LYS A 261 22.28 0.44 0.51
C LYS A 261 20.88 0.80 -0.03
N VAL A 262 20.38 0.00 -0.95
CA VAL A 262 19.05 0.15 -1.54
C VAL A 262 18.25 -1.11 -1.26
N VAL A 263 16.97 -0.94 -0.86
CA VAL A 263 16.03 -2.04 -0.72
C VAL A 263 15.55 -2.44 -2.12
N LYS A 264 15.81 -3.69 -2.52
CA LYS A 264 15.45 -4.22 -3.85
C LYS A 264 13.95 -4.13 -4.09
N GLN A 265 13.57 -3.75 -5.30
CA GLN A 265 12.18 -3.75 -5.74
C GLN A 265 11.77 -5.11 -6.34
N GLY A 266 10.48 -5.44 -6.26
CA GLY A 266 9.92 -6.66 -6.85
C GLY A 266 9.99 -7.88 -5.95
N LEU A 267 10.56 -7.78 -4.75
CA LEU A 267 10.65 -8.90 -3.82
C LEU A 267 9.38 -9.04 -2.96
N LEU A 268 8.94 -7.95 -2.34
CA LEU A 268 7.78 -7.98 -1.47
C LEU A 268 6.79 -6.88 -1.85
N ILE A 269 5.62 -7.32 -2.29
CA ILE A 269 4.47 -6.46 -2.53
C ILE A 269 3.50 -6.63 -1.37
N ARG A 270 3.13 -5.53 -0.72
CA ARG A 270 2.10 -5.55 0.33
C ARG A 270 0.76 -5.07 -0.23
N GLY A 271 -0.35 -5.54 0.37
CA GLY A 271 -1.69 -5.10 -0.07
C GLY A 271 -2.82 -5.60 0.81
N SER A 272 -4.07 -5.45 0.31
CA SER A 272 -5.27 -6.04 0.90
C SER A 272 -5.37 -7.53 0.58
N GLU A 273 -6.35 -8.22 1.20
CA GLU A 273 -6.71 -9.58 0.79
C GLU A 273 -7.10 -9.63 -0.70
N LEU A 274 -7.00 -10.81 -1.28
CA LEU A 274 -7.29 -11.07 -2.70
C LEU A 274 -8.49 -12.00 -2.91
N ASP A 275 -8.98 -12.64 -1.86
CA ASP A 275 -9.99 -13.69 -1.91
C ASP A 275 -11.41 -13.21 -1.61
N GLY A 276 -11.56 -11.96 -1.14
CA GLY A 276 -12.86 -11.37 -0.81
C GLY A 276 -13.55 -12.00 0.39
N LEU A 277 -12.83 -12.78 1.22
CA LEU A 277 -13.44 -13.51 2.35
C LEU A 277 -13.97 -12.57 3.45
N VAL A 278 -13.28 -11.48 3.69
CA VAL A 278 -13.68 -10.49 4.71
C VAL A 278 -14.28 -9.26 4.05
N ALA A 279 -13.73 -8.80 2.94
CA ALA A 279 -14.23 -7.68 2.16
C ALA A 279 -14.49 -8.11 0.71
N GLU A 280 -15.74 -8.41 0.35
CA GLU A 280 -16.14 -8.92 -0.98
C GLU A 280 -15.60 -8.10 -2.16
N SER A 281 -15.34 -6.80 -1.95
CA SER A 281 -14.76 -5.92 -2.97
C SER A 281 -13.26 -6.16 -3.20
N TYR A 282 -12.58 -6.91 -2.33
CA TYR A 282 -11.16 -7.22 -2.44
C TYR A 282 -10.96 -8.62 -3.00
N LEU A 283 -11.51 -8.84 -4.17
CA LEU A 283 -11.43 -10.12 -4.89
C LEU A 283 -10.64 -9.95 -6.17
N LEU A 284 -9.51 -10.65 -6.29
CA LEU A 284 -8.80 -10.79 -7.57
C LEU A 284 -9.66 -11.62 -8.51
N PRO A 285 -10.13 -11.05 -9.64
CA PRO A 285 -10.93 -11.81 -10.60
C PRO A 285 -10.14 -12.97 -11.20
N GLU A 286 -10.79 -14.11 -11.44
CA GLU A 286 -10.13 -15.30 -12.01
C GLU A 286 -9.45 -15.00 -13.36
N ALA A 287 -10.08 -14.15 -14.17
CA ALA A 287 -9.54 -13.77 -15.47
C ALA A 287 -8.20 -13.01 -15.40
N ASP A 288 -7.91 -12.36 -14.25
CA ASP A 288 -6.73 -11.53 -14.07
C ASP A 288 -5.57 -12.28 -13.37
N VAL A 289 -5.82 -13.47 -12.80
CA VAL A 289 -4.81 -14.24 -12.05
C VAL A 289 -3.56 -14.51 -12.89
N ALA A 290 -3.73 -14.96 -14.13
CA ALA A 290 -2.61 -15.28 -15.02
C ALA A 290 -1.75 -14.03 -15.30
N GLY A 291 -2.35 -12.88 -15.58
CA GLY A 291 -1.63 -11.63 -15.83
C GLY A 291 -0.91 -11.09 -14.59
N VAL A 292 -1.51 -11.24 -13.41
CA VAL A 292 -0.85 -10.86 -12.14
C VAL A 292 0.37 -11.75 -11.88
N ARG A 293 0.24 -13.06 -12.11
CA ARG A 293 1.36 -14.01 -11.97
C ARG A 293 2.49 -13.73 -12.95
N GLU A 294 2.17 -13.45 -14.19
CA GLU A 294 3.15 -13.09 -15.22
C GLU A 294 3.89 -11.80 -14.85
N THR A 295 3.17 -10.80 -14.33
CA THR A 295 3.74 -9.50 -13.96
C THR A 295 4.64 -9.55 -12.73
N PHE A 296 4.25 -10.30 -11.69
CA PHE A 296 4.93 -10.25 -10.39
C PHE A 296 5.70 -11.53 -10.05
N GLY A 297 5.36 -12.67 -10.66
CA GLY A 297 6.02 -13.94 -10.40
C GLY A 297 5.86 -14.47 -8.97
N PHE A 298 4.79 -14.10 -8.26
CA PHE A 298 4.59 -14.49 -6.86
C PHE A 298 4.73 -15.99 -6.65
N VAL A 299 5.55 -16.37 -5.67
CA VAL A 299 5.74 -17.78 -5.23
C VAL A 299 5.20 -18.02 -3.83
N CYS A 300 5.01 -16.97 -3.04
CA CYS A 300 4.47 -17.03 -1.69
C CYS A 300 3.41 -15.94 -1.46
N ASP A 301 2.31 -16.34 -0.86
CA ASP A 301 1.22 -15.50 -0.35
C ASP A 301 1.24 -15.62 1.17
N LEU A 302 1.75 -14.60 1.85
CA LEU A 302 1.87 -14.55 3.30
C LEU A 302 0.69 -13.79 3.88
N ASP A 303 -0.29 -14.55 4.36
CA ASP A 303 -1.53 -14.03 4.93
C ASP A 303 -1.40 -13.81 6.44
N LEU A 304 -1.53 -12.54 6.83
CA LEU A 304 -1.45 -12.11 8.23
C LEU A 304 -2.80 -12.12 8.95
N ARG A 305 -3.84 -12.63 8.31
CA ARG A 305 -5.17 -12.79 8.93
C ARG A 305 -5.16 -13.98 9.91
N SER A 306 -6.26 -14.13 10.63
CA SER A 306 -6.42 -15.28 11.54
C SER A 306 -6.36 -16.60 10.77
N GLU A 307 -5.66 -17.58 11.33
CA GLU A 307 -5.57 -18.94 10.79
C GLU A 307 -6.95 -19.64 10.64
N ASP A 308 -7.97 -19.16 11.36
CA ASP A 308 -9.36 -19.63 11.22
C ASP A 308 -9.98 -19.34 9.85
N LEU A 309 -9.36 -18.44 9.07
CA LEU A 309 -9.78 -18.12 7.70
C LEU A 309 -9.19 -19.08 6.66
N ASP A 310 -8.21 -19.88 7.04
CA ASP A 310 -7.69 -20.93 6.16
C ASP A 310 -8.75 -22.02 5.96
N ASN A 311 -9.35 -22.01 4.80
CA ASN A 311 -10.36 -22.98 4.39
C ASN A 311 -9.79 -24.09 3.50
N GLY A 312 -8.47 -24.13 3.33
CA GLY A 312 -7.77 -25.10 2.48
C GLY A 312 -7.90 -24.84 0.97
N SER A 313 -8.44 -23.69 0.56
CA SER A 313 -8.59 -23.37 -0.88
C SER A 313 -7.28 -22.96 -1.56
N GLY A 314 -6.22 -22.75 -0.80
CA GLY A 314 -4.95 -22.23 -1.31
C GLY A 314 -4.99 -20.73 -1.63
N SER A 315 -3.88 -20.19 -2.16
CA SER A 315 -3.80 -18.80 -2.54
C SER A 315 -4.69 -18.43 -3.72
N ARG A 316 -5.29 -17.27 -3.68
CA ARG A 316 -6.00 -16.69 -4.81
C ARG A 316 -5.07 -16.36 -5.99
N LEU A 317 -3.78 -16.30 -5.77
CA LEU A 317 -2.75 -16.10 -6.80
C LEU A 317 -2.47 -17.37 -7.64
N GLY A 318 -3.00 -18.53 -7.24
CA GLY A 318 -2.90 -19.79 -7.97
C GLY A 318 -2.44 -20.95 -7.08
N GLY A 319 -2.78 -22.18 -7.47
CA GLY A 319 -2.59 -23.38 -6.65
C GLY A 319 -1.14 -23.82 -6.44
N ASP A 320 -0.19 -23.27 -7.16
CA ASP A 320 1.25 -23.49 -7.02
C ASP A 320 1.94 -22.40 -6.19
N VAL A 321 1.22 -21.33 -5.83
CA VAL A 321 1.71 -20.30 -4.90
C VAL A 321 1.57 -20.83 -3.48
N LYS A 322 2.68 -20.85 -2.74
CA LYS A 322 2.69 -21.24 -1.33
C LYS A 322 1.80 -20.29 -0.54
N HIS A 323 0.81 -20.80 0.18
CA HIS A 323 -0.10 -20.00 1.00
C HIS A 323 0.17 -20.26 2.48
N GLU A 324 0.62 -19.26 3.19
CA GLU A 324 0.99 -19.33 4.61
C GLU A 324 0.09 -18.40 5.43
N PHE A 325 -0.62 -18.95 6.41
CA PHE A 325 -1.41 -18.20 7.37
C PHE A 325 -0.68 -18.01 8.68
N PHE A 326 -0.39 -16.77 9.05
CA PHE A 326 0.24 -16.44 10.33
C PHE A 326 -0.49 -15.28 10.99
N GLY A 327 -1.45 -15.55 11.87
CA GLY A 327 -2.23 -14.54 12.55
C GLY A 327 -1.37 -13.48 13.24
N ALA A 328 -1.14 -12.37 12.53
CA ALA A 328 -0.24 -11.33 13.01
C ALA A 328 -0.91 -10.36 13.99
N PRO A 329 -0.15 -9.82 14.96
CA PRO A 329 -0.59 -8.72 15.80
C PRO A 329 -0.60 -7.39 15.05
N SER A 330 -1.32 -6.40 15.60
CA SER A 330 -1.24 -5.01 15.18
C SER A 330 -0.61 -4.15 16.27
N TYR A 331 0.27 -3.23 15.89
CA TYR A 331 0.79 -2.20 16.78
C TYR A 331 1.37 -2.74 18.11
N GLY A 332 0.90 -2.24 19.25
CA GLY A 332 1.34 -2.66 20.57
C GLY A 332 1.01 -4.10 20.97
N GLU A 333 0.16 -4.80 20.21
CA GLU A 333 -0.11 -6.22 20.44
C GLU A 333 1.15 -7.09 20.21
N ILE A 334 2.14 -6.61 19.45
CA ILE A 334 3.41 -7.32 19.25
C ILE A 334 4.09 -7.71 20.57
N PHE A 335 3.91 -6.91 21.63
CA PHE A 335 4.52 -7.15 22.95
C PHE A 335 3.81 -8.21 23.79
N GLN A 336 2.65 -8.72 23.35
CA GLN A 336 1.93 -9.78 24.04
C GLN A 336 2.57 -11.14 23.75
N GLU A 337 2.85 -11.91 24.80
CA GLU A 337 3.47 -13.24 24.69
C GLU A 337 2.72 -14.18 23.73
N ALA A 338 1.40 -14.06 23.67
CA ALA A 338 0.56 -14.86 22.78
C ALA A 338 0.90 -14.71 21.28
N TYR A 339 1.47 -13.57 20.86
CA TYR A 339 1.82 -13.32 19.47
C TYR A 339 3.30 -13.59 19.11
N GLN A 340 4.15 -13.88 20.09
CA GLN A 340 5.57 -14.16 19.82
C GLN A 340 5.78 -15.36 18.89
N PRO A 341 5.06 -16.50 19.02
CA PRO A 341 5.21 -17.61 18.08
C PRO A 341 4.82 -17.24 16.65
N SER A 342 3.78 -16.42 16.47
CA SER A 342 3.34 -15.95 15.16
C SER A 342 4.36 -15.00 14.52
N LEU A 343 4.86 -14.03 15.30
CA LEU A 343 5.93 -13.13 14.84
C LEU A 343 7.18 -13.93 14.46
N ARG A 344 7.57 -14.93 15.26
CA ARG A 344 8.71 -15.80 14.96
C ARG A 344 8.55 -16.50 13.62
N ARG A 345 7.37 -17.09 13.35
CA ARG A 345 7.05 -17.76 12.06
C ARG A 345 7.09 -16.78 10.89
N ILE A 346 6.54 -15.57 11.05
CA ILE A 346 6.54 -14.53 10.04
C ILE A 346 7.98 -14.15 9.66
N PHE A 347 8.85 -13.88 10.64
CA PHE A 347 10.23 -13.51 10.36
C PHE A 347 11.08 -14.67 9.82
N THR A 348 10.78 -15.92 10.21
CA THR A 348 11.38 -17.10 9.56
C THR A 348 10.98 -17.18 8.08
N ALA A 349 9.70 -16.94 7.75
CA ALA A 349 9.24 -16.93 6.35
C ALA A 349 9.86 -15.80 5.55
N LEU A 350 10.06 -14.62 6.17
CA LEU A 350 10.75 -13.48 5.55
C LEU A 350 12.26 -13.72 5.35
N ALA A 351 12.87 -14.61 6.12
CA ALA A 351 14.29 -14.98 5.98
C ALA A 351 14.54 -16.07 4.92
N ASP A 352 13.48 -16.68 4.39
CA ASP A 352 13.59 -17.72 3.39
C ASP A 352 13.56 -17.14 1.97
N ARG A 353 14.69 -17.26 1.26
CA ARG A 353 14.85 -16.76 -0.12
C ARG A 353 13.88 -17.41 -1.12
N GLU A 354 13.45 -18.64 -0.86
CA GLU A 354 12.54 -19.37 -1.76
C GLU A 354 11.10 -18.83 -1.72
N ASN A 355 10.77 -17.95 -0.75
CA ASN A 355 9.47 -17.31 -0.64
C ASN A 355 9.32 -16.04 -1.50
N TYR A 356 10.28 -15.69 -2.36
CA TYR A 356 10.23 -14.45 -3.14
C TYR A 356 10.16 -14.69 -4.65
N PRO A 357 9.39 -13.86 -5.37
CA PRO A 357 8.58 -12.72 -4.92
C PRO A 357 7.38 -13.11 -4.05
N MET A 358 7.13 -12.30 -2.99
CA MET A 358 6.10 -12.54 -1.99
C MET A 358 4.97 -11.49 -2.05
N TYR A 359 3.72 -11.94 -1.88
CA TYR A 359 2.60 -11.06 -1.57
C TYR A 359 2.31 -11.12 -0.06
N LEU A 360 2.38 -9.98 0.63
CA LEU A 360 2.16 -9.87 2.08
C LEU A 360 0.88 -9.08 2.34
N HIS A 361 -0.09 -9.69 3.00
CA HIS A 361 -1.35 -9.01 3.21
C HIS A 361 -2.04 -9.34 4.54
N CYS A 362 -2.98 -8.50 4.92
CA CYS A 362 -4.07 -8.80 5.84
C CYS A 362 -5.39 -8.46 5.13
N THR A 363 -6.46 -8.15 5.83
CA THR A 363 -7.72 -7.75 5.18
C THR A 363 -7.57 -6.46 4.37
N HIS A 364 -7.02 -5.39 4.98
CA HIS A 364 -6.91 -4.07 4.36
C HIS A 364 -5.47 -3.70 3.93
N GLY A 365 -4.50 -4.55 4.25
CA GLY A 365 -3.09 -4.25 4.02
C GLY A 365 -2.56 -3.05 4.81
N ALA A 366 -3.24 -2.63 5.89
CA ALA A 366 -2.91 -1.42 6.64
C ALA A 366 -2.33 -1.70 8.02
N ASP A 367 -3.11 -2.26 8.96
CA ASP A 367 -2.72 -2.38 10.38
C ASP A 367 -1.70 -3.51 10.61
N ARG A 368 -2.09 -4.77 10.51
CA ARG A 368 -1.20 -5.94 10.69
C ARG A 368 -0.05 -5.92 9.69
N THR A 369 -0.36 -5.72 8.42
CA THR A 369 0.64 -5.60 7.36
C THR A 369 1.57 -4.41 7.60
N GLY A 370 1.03 -3.26 8.02
CA GLY A 370 1.83 -2.08 8.37
C GLY A 370 2.77 -2.32 9.54
N THR A 371 2.30 -3.03 10.57
CA THR A 371 3.12 -3.41 11.73
C THR A 371 4.29 -4.32 11.34
N ILE A 372 4.03 -5.37 10.57
CA ILE A 372 5.08 -6.30 10.12
C ILE A 372 6.08 -5.61 9.19
N VAL A 373 5.59 -4.79 8.24
CA VAL A 373 6.46 -4.03 7.33
C VAL A 373 7.32 -3.03 8.09
N PHE A 374 6.77 -2.35 9.11
CA PHE A 374 7.54 -1.43 9.95
C PHE A 374 8.70 -2.13 10.67
N LEU A 375 8.45 -3.29 11.26
CA LEU A 375 9.51 -4.09 11.90
C LEU A 375 10.55 -4.58 10.86
N LEU A 376 10.10 -5.04 9.70
CA LEU A 376 10.99 -5.45 8.60
C LEU A 376 11.87 -4.29 8.13
N GLN A 377 11.29 -3.09 7.95
CA GLN A 377 12.05 -1.90 7.56
C GLN A 377 13.09 -1.49 8.61
N GLY A 378 12.80 -1.70 9.91
CA GLY A 378 13.79 -1.53 10.96
C GLY A 378 14.96 -2.53 10.83
N VAL A 379 14.68 -3.81 10.55
CA VAL A 379 15.71 -4.83 10.24
C VAL A 379 16.57 -4.42 9.05
N LEU A 380 15.97 -3.79 8.03
CA LEU A 380 16.64 -3.30 6.83
C LEU A 380 17.39 -1.98 7.05
N ASN A 381 17.41 -1.44 8.26
CA ASN A 381 18.07 -0.18 8.59
C ASN A 381 17.56 1.04 7.80
N MET A 382 16.26 1.10 7.55
CA MET A 382 15.62 2.28 6.94
C MET A 382 15.48 3.42 7.96
N SER A 383 15.42 4.66 7.48
CA SER A 383 15.17 5.81 8.36
C SER A 383 13.75 5.77 8.96
N GLU A 384 13.60 6.26 10.21
CA GLU A 384 12.28 6.35 10.86
C GLU A 384 11.29 7.18 10.02
N GLU A 385 11.78 8.24 9.38
CA GLU A 385 10.97 9.08 8.49
C GLU A 385 10.41 8.28 7.32
N ASP A 386 11.22 7.44 6.66
CA ASP A 386 10.77 6.62 5.53
C ASP A 386 9.85 5.49 5.99
N MET A 387 10.12 4.87 7.16
CA MET A 387 9.25 3.86 7.76
C MET A 387 7.85 4.42 8.06
N LEU A 388 7.78 5.60 8.68
CA LEU A 388 6.51 6.29 8.96
C LEU A 388 5.82 6.76 7.68
N ARG A 389 6.59 7.27 6.71
CA ARG A 389 6.06 7.70 5.41
C ARG A 389 5.45 6.51 4.66
N GLU A 390 6.12 5.36 4.65
CA GLU A 390 5.61 4.14 4.03
C GLU A 390 4.28 3.72 4.66
N TYR A 391 4.18 3.66 5.97
CA TYR A 391 2.95 3.33 6.68
C TYR A 391 1.81 4.31 6.34
N ARG A 392 2.08 5.61 6.39
CA ARG A 392 1.10 6.68 6.12
C ARG A 392 0.59 6.69 4.69
N ARG A 393 1.29 6.04 3.73
CA ARG A 393 0.80 5.83 2.37
C ARG A 393 -0.50 5.03 2.32
N SER A 394 -0.84 4.27 3.34
CA SER A 394 -2.18 3.68 3.48
C SER A 394 -3.29 4.75 3.50
N GLY A 395 -2.95 6.01 3.75
CA GLY A 395 -3.84 7.18 3.66
C GLY A 395 -4.37 7.44 2.25
N TYR A 396 -3.71 6.93 1.20
CA TYR A 396 -4.25 7.00 -0.17
C TYR A 396 -5.56 6.22 -0.34
N VAL A 397 -5.78 5.21 0.49
CA VAL A 397 -6.99 4.39 0.49
C VAL A 397 -7.85 4.66 1.72
N TYR A 398 -7.20 4.84 2.87
CA TYR A 398 -7.87 4.95 4.18
C TYR A 398 -7.44 6.22 4.89
N ARG A 399 -8.28 7.25 4.87
CA ARG A 399 -7.99 8.60 5.37
C ARG A 399 -7.39 8.65 6.79
N GLN A 400 -7.75 7.71 7.66
CA GLN A 400 -7.26 7.69 9.04
C GLN A 400 -5.74 7.47 9.15
N PHE A 401 -5.07 7.03 8.08
CA PHE A 401 -3.62 6.77 8.09
C PHE A 401 -2.78 7.98 7.65
N VAL A 402 -3.37 9.04 7.11
CA VAL A 402 -2.63 10.23 6.62
C VAL A 402 -1.76 10.87 7.70
N ASP A 403 -2.32 11.06 8.90
CA ASP A 403 -1.62 11.65 10.05
C ASP A 403 -1.58 10.64 11.23
N SER A 404 -1.52 9.34 10.92
CA SER A 404 -1.56 8.30 11.95
C SER A 404 -0.28 8.31 12.78
N ASP A 405 -0.47 8.26 14.09
CA ASP A 405 0.54 8.04 15.13
C ASP A 405 0.47 6.62 15.71
N ALA A 406 -0.23 5.71 15.03
CA ALA A 406 -0.50 4.36 15.53
C ALA A 406 0.78 3.51 15.71
N LEU A 407 1.87 3.85 15.03
CA LEU A 407 3.16 3.18 15.19
C LEU A 407 3.98 3.70 16.38
N ASP A 408 3.61 4.86 16.96
CA ASP A 408 4.34 5.43 18.11
C ASP A 408 4.31 4.46 19.30
N VAL A 409 3.23 3.70 19.48
CA VAL A 409 3.11 2.67 20.51
C VAL A 409 4.17 1.56 20.38
N ILE A 410 4.63 1.27 19.15
CA ILE A 410 5.71 0.31 18.91
C ILE A 410 7.03 0.91 19.38
N ALA A 411 7.34 2.14 18.96
CA ALA A 411 8.56 2.83 19.35
C ALA A 411 8.63 3.02 20.88
N GLU A 412 7.52 3.40 21.52
CA GLU A 412 7.41 3.53 22.99
C GLU A 412 7.64 2.18 23.68
N GLY A 413 7.03 1.08 23.19
CA GLY A 413 7.20 -0.25 23.76
C GLY A 413 8.62 -0.79 23.59
N LEU A 414 9.31 -0.44 22.51
CA LEU A 414 10.72 -0.78 22.26
C LEU A 414 11.71 0.05 23.07
N ALA A 415 11.27 1.11 23.76
CA ALA A 415 12.16 1.99 24.50
C ALA A 415 12.99 1.28 25.59
N ALA A 416 12.48 0.15 26.12
CA ALA A 416 13.19 -0.68 27.11
C ALA A 416 14.18 -1.69 26.50
N CYS A 417 14.18 -1.88 25.19
CA CYS A 417 15.14 -2.74 24.51
C CYS A 417 16.52 -2.07 24.40
N GLU A 418 17.57 -2.86 24.43
CA GLU A 418 18.94 -2.40 24.21
C GLU A 418 19.10 -1.92 22.76
N GLY A 419 19.88 -0.83 22.58
CA GLY A 419 20.17 -0.20 21.30
C GLY A 419 20.08 1.32 21.38
N ASP A 420 20.88 1.99 20.56
CA ASP A 420 20.92 3.45 20.47
C ASP A 420 19.87 4.01 19.48
N THR A 421 19.48 3.19 18.50
CA THR A 421 18.53 3.54 17.45
C THR A 421 17.27 2.67 17.51
N LEU A 422 16.18 3.14 16.91
CA LEU A 422 14.94 2.33 16.79
C LEU A 422 15.18 1.03 16.04
N GLN A 423 16.03 1.05 15.01
CA GLN A 423 16.40 -0.11 14.19
C GLN A 423 17.13 -1.18 15.03
N GLU A 424 18.09 -0.77 15.86
CA GLU A 424 18.78 -1.68 16.80
C GLU A 424 17.82 -2.27 17.82
N LYS A 425 16.92 -1.44 18.39
CA LYS A 425 15.90 -1.91 19.35
C LYS A 425 14.92 -2.90 18.71
N ILE A 426 14.54 -2.70 17.44
CA ILE A 426 13.72 -3.66 16.69
C ILE A 426 14.46 -5.00 16.56
N VAL A 427 15.73 -4.98 16.17
CA VAL A 427 16.55 -6.20 16.05
C VAL A 427 16.70 -6.89 17.39
N THR A 428 17.03 -6.14 18.46
CA THR A 428 17.14 -6.67 19.83
C THR A 428 15.83 -7.30 20.31
N TYR A 429 14.68 -6.66 20.04
CA TYR A 429 13.37 -7.20 20.35
C TYR A 429 13.10 -8.52 19.58
N LEU A 430 13.34 -8.53 18.30
CA LEU A 430 13.10 -9.71 17.45
C LEU A 430 13.99 -10.89 17.86
N THR A 431 15.26 -10.63 18.15
CA THR A 431 16.20 -11.70 18.54
C THR A 431 16.04 -12.13 19.99
N GLY A 432 15.97 -11.17 20.91
CA GLY A 432 15.97 -11.45 22.37
C GLY A 432 14.61 -11.85 22.93
N VAL A 433 13.50 -11.35 22.39
CA VAL A 433 12.15 -11.60 22.91
C VAL A 433 11.38 -12.56 22.00
N VAL A 434 11.32 -12.28 20.69
CA VAL A 434 10.59 -13.11 19.73
C VAL A 434 11.34 -14.39 19.38
N GLY A 435 12.68 -14.40 19.50
CA GLY A 435 13.53 -15.55 19.25
C GLY A 435 13.91 -15.76 17.77
N VAL A 436 13.83 -14.70 16.95
CA VAL A 436 14.37 -14.70 15.59
C VAL A 436 15.89 -14.89 15.67
N GLN A 437 16.46 -15.79 14.86
CA GLN A 437 17.88 -16.04 14.91
C GLN A 437 18.66 -14.89 14.22
N GLU A 438 19.85 -14.57 14.69
CA GLU A 438 20.71 -13.56 14.04
C GLU A 438 20.95 -13.91 12.56
N SER A 439 21.15 -15.19 12.26
CA SER A 439 21.30 -15.66 10.87
C SER A 439 20.08 -15.39 10.00
N GLU A 440 18.86 -15.35 10.57
CA GLU A 440 17.66 -14.99 9.83
C GLU A 440 17.57 -13.47 9.59
N ILE A 441 18.00 -12.65 10.56
CA ILE A 441 18.17 -11.20 10.37
C ILE A 441 19.16 -10.92 9.23
N GLU A 442 20.30 -11.63 9.21
CA GLU A 442 21.31 -11.51 8.15
C GLU A 442 20.74 -11.97 6.80
N SER A 443 20.04 -13.11 6.75
CA SER A 443 19.38 -13.61 5.53
C SER A 443 18.38 -12.59 4.97
N ILE A 444 17.56 -11.97 5.81
CA ILE A 444 16.64 -10.90 5.39
C ILE A 444 17.42 -9.76 4.74
N ARG A 445 18.49 -9.30 5.35
CA ARG A 445 19.33 -8.23 4.81
C ARG A 445 19.96 -8.60 3.46
N GLU A 446 20.49 -9.81 3.31
CA GLU A 446 21.06 -10.30 2.05
C GLU A 446 20.02 -10.44 0.95
N ILE A 447 18.80 -10.86 1.29
CA ILE A 447 17.70 -10.98 0.34
C ILE A 447 17.30 -9.60 -0.18
N PHE A 448 17.08 -8.64 0.72
CA PHE A 448 16.43 -7.37 0.40
C PHE A 448 17.40 -6.25 0.00
N LEU A 449 18.66 -6.29 0.41
CA LEU A 449 19.58 -5.17 0.21
C LEU A 449 20.53 -5.39 -0.96
N GLU A 450 20.82 -4.31 -1.67
CA GLU A 450 21.83 -4.24 -2.72
C GLU A 450 22.62 -2.95 -2.62
N ASP A 451 23.81 -2.93 -3.23
CA ASP A 451 24.59 -1.72 -3.36
C ASP A 451 23.92 -0.75 -4.36
N PRO A 452 23.98 0.56 -4.12
CA PRO A 452 23.41 1.54 -5.04
C PRO A 452 24.11 1.48 -6.39
N GLN A 453 23.30 1.41 -7.46
CA GLN A 453 23.78 1.52 -8.85
C GLN A 453 24.12 2.96 -9.22
#